data_2f89d78561df7e2d0724b40f0fdbda27
#
_entry.id   2f89d78561df7e2d0724b40f0fdbda27
#
_cell.length_a   1.000
_cell.length_b   1.000
_cell.length_c   1.000
_cell.angle_alpha   90.00
_cell.angle_beta   90.00
_cell.angle_gamma   90.00
#
_symmetry.space_group_name_H-M   'P 1'
#
loop_
_entity.id
_entity.type
_entity.pdbx_description
1 polymer ?
#
loop_
_entity_poly.entity_id
_entity_poly.type
_entity_poly.pdbx_seq_one_letter_code
_entity_poly.pdbx_strand_id
1 'polypeptide(L)'
;MKKSFSPNFNTPRQDFSKEELNKLASNGIRGNLAREFRSDTPDLAWEAEALAKSHGVYLEFNRAVTGDPKEWMYLIRIGVPGGGPIAREQWRVIDELSEKYTTDPQGNTSIRLTNRQNIQFHWVKKPGVIPIVKGLAEKGLYSLNGCGDNTRNVLACPLSHYSDVFNA
;
A
#
# COMPACT_ATOMS: atom_id res chain seq x y z
N MET A 1 -9.30 -21.09 23.25
CA MET A 1 -9.42 -19.71 23.80
C MET A 1 -8.71 -18.77 22.84
N LYS A 2 -9.41 -17.85 22.18
CA LYS A 2 -8.75 -16.77 21.41
C LYS A 2 -8.10 -15.84 22.42
N LYS A 3 -6.77 -15.75 22.43
CA LYS A 3 -6.05 -14.74 23.21
C LYS A 3 -6.54 -13.36 22.76
N SER A 4 -7.10 -12.57 23.65
CA SER A 4 -7.45 -11.19 23.37
C SER A 4 -6.14 -10.44 23.06
N PHE A 5 -6.09 -9.78 21.94
CA PHE A 5 -4.94 -8.97 21.54
C PHE A 5 -4.98 -7.68 22.38
N SER A 6 -4.29 -7.69 23.50
CA SER A 6 -3.94 -6.47 24.21
C SER A 6 -2.56 -6.05 23.74
N PRO A 7 -2.33 -4.83 23.24
CA PRO A 7 -1.00 -4.36 22.92
C PRO A 7 -0.21 -4.19 24.21
N ASN A 8 0.43 -5.27 24.63
CA ASN A 8 1.30 -5.25 25.79
C ASN A 8 2.74 -5.08 25.28
N PHE A 9 3.29 -3.90 25.47
CA PHE A 9 4.69 -3.58 25.13
C PHE A 9 5.71 -4.49 25.86
N ASN A 10 5.27 -5.29 26.81
CA ASN A 10 6.06 -6.24 27.57
C ASN A 10 5.91 -7.69 27.09
N THR A 11 5.34 -7.94 25.91
CA THR A 11 5.24 -9.29 25.35
C THR A 11 6.66 -9.88 25.20
N PRO A 12 6.96 -11.04 25.82
CA PRO A 12 8.25 -11.68 25.62
C PRO A 12 8.51 -12.03 24.15
N ARG A 13 9.75 -11.90 23.67
CA ARG A 13 10.11 -12.19 22.27
C ARG A 13 9.72 -13.59 21.79
N GLN A 14 9.71 -14.57 22.69
CA GLN A 14 9.29 -15.94 22.39
C GLN A 14 7.81 -16.06 21.98
N ASP A 15 7.00 -15.07 22.35
CA ASP A 15 5.58 -15.03 22.06
C ASP A 15 5.26 -14.19 20.81
N PHE A 16 6.28 -13.64 20.14
CA PHE A 16 6.10 -12.88 18.91
C PHE A 16 5.67 -13.77 17.76
N SER A 17 4.77 -13.26 16.94
CA SER A 17 4.41 -13.88 15.67
C SER A 17 5.58 -13.84 14.69
N LYS A 18 5.50 -14.65 13.64
CA LYS A 18 6.49 -14.66 12.56
C LYS A 18 6.61 -13.28 11.89
N GLU A 19 5.49 -12.58 11.73
CA GLU A 19 5.42 -11.23 11.17
C GLU A 19 6.08 -10.19 12.07
N GLU A 20 5.88 -10.28 13.38
CA GLU A 20 6.53 -9.38 14.34
C GLU A 20 8.04 -9.58 14.37
N LEU A 21 8.50 -10.83 14.36
CA LEU A 21 9.93 -11.15 14.29
C LEU A 21 10.56 -10.63 12.99
N ASN A 22 9.87 -10.79 11.85
CA ASN A 22 10.33 -10.27 10.57
C ASN A 22 10.43 -8.74 10.59
N LYS A 23 9.41 -8.05 11.08
CA LYS A 23 9.42 -6.58 11.22
C LYS A 23 10.53 -6.12 12.16
N LEU A 24 10.74 -6.80 13.28
CA LEU A 24 11.79 -6.47 14.24
C LEU A 24 13.19 -6.60 13.63
N ALA A 25 13.43 -7.63 12.81
CA ALA A 25 14.69 -7.86 12.13
C ALA A 25 14.93 -6.95 10.92
N SER A 26 13.91 -6.24 10.44
CA SER A 26 13.91 -5.54 9.16
C SER A 26 14.48 -4.12 9.18
N ASN A 27 15.08 -3.68 10.27
CA ASN A 27 15.62 -2.32 10.39
C ASN A 27 14.59 -1.22 10.01
N GLY A 28 13.52 -1.12 10.79
CA GLY A 28 12.46 -0.13 10.56
C GLY A 28 11.61 -0.43 9.32
N ILE A 29 11.23 -1.68 9.15
CA ILE A 29 10.41 -2.20 8.04
C ILE A 29 11.02 -2.05 6.64
N ARG A 30 12.31 -1.75 6.53
CA ARG A 30 13.01 -1.65 5.24
C ARG A 30 13.33 -3.03 4.67
N GLY A 31 13.90 -3.91 5.50
CA GLY A 31 14.35 -5.24 5.07
C GLY A 31 15.21 -5.18 3.82
N ASN A 32 14.93 -6.10 2.93
CA ASN A 32 15.56 -6.20 1.60
C ASN A 32 14.66 -5.69 0.46
N LEU A 33 13.60 -4.94 0.76
CA LEU A 33 12.58 -4.52 -0.22
C LEU A 33 13.17 -3.88 -1.48
N ALA A 34 14.17 -3.00 -1.33
CA ALA A 34 14.78 -2.34 -2.47
C ALA A 34 15.49 -3.31 -3.43
N ARG A 35 16.04 -4.41 -2.92
CA ARG A 35 16.65 -5.49 -3.74
C ARG A 35 15.56 -6.34 -4.36
N GLU A 36 14.56 -6.75 -3.58
CA GLU A 36 13.46 -7.58 -4.03
C GLU A 36 12.67 -6.92 -5.18
N PHE A 37 12.34 -5.63 -5.07
CA PHE A 37 11.65 -4.91 -6.15
C PHE A 37 12.50 -4.65 -7.40
N ARG A 38 13.81 -4.92 -7.35
CA ARG A 38 14.72 -4.85 -8.51
C ARG A 38 15.08 -6.21 -9.07
N SER A 39 14.63 -7.30 -8.45
CA SER A 39 14.89 -8.65 -8.95
C SER A 39 14.01 -8.97 -10.17
N ASP A 40 14.47 -9.90 -11.00
CA ASP A 40 13.78 -10.30 -12.23
C ASP A 40 12.58 -11.23 -11.99
N THR A 41 12.37 -11.72 -10.76
CA THR A 41 11.20 -12.53 -10.42
C THR A 41 9.95 -11.65 -10.36
N PRO A 42 8.78 -12.12 -10.81
CA PRO A 42 7.56 -11.33 -10.79
C PRO A 42 6.91 -11.22 -9.40
N ASP A 43 7.26 -12.12 -8.49
CA ASP A 43 6.78 -12.21 -7.12
C ASP A 43 7.78 -11.63 -6.09
N LEU A 44 7.49 -11.80 -4.82
CA LEU A 44 8.33 -11.43 -3.69
C LEU A 44 8.53 -12.65 -2.77
N ALA A 45 9.69 -12.73 -2.14
CA ALA A 45 9.87 -13.62 -1.00
C ALA A 45 8.89 -13.25 0.13
N TRP A 46 8.48 -14.23 0.93
CA TRP A 46 7.47 -14.02 1.99
C TRP A 46 7.84 -12.87 2.95
N GLU A 47 9.09 -12.80 3.35
CA GLU A 47 9.59 -11.74 4.26
C GLU A 47 9.44 -10.36 3.64
N ALA A 48 9.71 -10.23 2.35
CA ALA A 48 9.57 -8.99 1.61
C ALA A 48 8.08 -8.64 1.37
N GLU A 49 7.25 -9.63 1.04
CA GLU A 49 5.80 -9.42 0.89
C GLU A 49 5.17 -8.91 2.18
N ALA A 50 5.50 -9.53 3.32
CA ALA A 50 5.01 -9.11 4.63
C ALA A 50 5.40 -7.66 4.97
N LEU A 51 6.63 -7.24 4.60
CA LEU A 51 7.07 -5.86 4.79
C LEU A 51 6.46 -4.90 3.77
N ALA A 52 6.28 -5.31 2.52
CA ALA A 52 5.68 -4.50 1.47
C ALA A 52 4.26 -4.04 1.84
N LYS A 53 3.49 -4.88 2.54
CA LYS A 53 2.18 -4.52 3.09
C LYS A 53 2.24 -3.29 4.00
N SER A 54 3.26 -3.17 4.84
CA SER A 54 3.46 -1.99 5.69
C SER A 54 3.74 -0.72 4.88
N HIS A 55 4.27 -0.87 3.67
CA HIS A 55 4.48 0.22 2.72
C HIS A 55 3.29 0.46 1.77
N GLY A 56 2.13 -0.16 2.03
CA GLY A 56 0.94 0.01 1.20
C GLY A 56 1.00 -0.71 -0.14
N VAL A 57 1.91 -1.67 -0.27
CA VAL A 57 2.10 -2.46 -1.50
C VAL A 57 1.68 -3.90 -1.24
N TYR A 58 0.74 -4.41 -2.03
CA TYR A 58 0.31 -5.80 -2.00
C TYR A 58 0.78 -6.55 -3.23
N LEU A 59 1.24 -7.77 -3.01
CA LEU A 59 1.39 -8.75 -4.07
C LEU A 59 0.03 -9.44 -4.29
N GLU A 60 -0.43 -9.42 -5.52
CA GLU A 60 -1.69 -10.01 -5.98
C GLU A 60 -1.44 -10.80 -7.27
N PHE A 61 -2.44 -11.52 -7.73
CA PHE A 61 -2.39 -12.19 -9.02
C PHE A 61 -3.75 -12.13 -9.71
N ASN A 62 -3.73 -12.27 -11.04
CA ASN A 62 -4.95 -12.33 -11.83
C ASN A 62 -5.72 -13.63 -11.54
N ARG A 63 -6.84 -13.50 -10.84
CA ARG A 63 -7.68 -14.65 -10.44
C ARG A 63 -8.50 -15.24 -11.59
N ALA A 64 -8.59 -14.55 -12.71
CA ALA A 64 -9.26 -15.04 -13.90
C ALA A 64 -8.39 -16.07 -14.67
N VAL A 65 -7.08 -16.06 -14.44
CA VAL A 65 -6.14 -17.01 -15.02
C VAL A 65 -5.89 -18.13 -14.01
N THR A 66 -6.24 -19.35 -14.39
CA THR A 66 -6.01 -20.55 -13.57
C THR A 66 -4.73 -21.25 -14.00
N GLY A 67 -4.00 -21.80 -13.04
CA GLY A 67 -2.76 -22.54 -13.28
C GLY A 67 -1.49 -21.79 -12.91
N ASP A 68 -0.35 -22.39 -13.21
CA ASP A 68 0.98 -21.83 -13.03
C ASP A 68 1.67 -21.67 -14.41
N PRO A 69 2.49 -20.63 -14.59
CA PRO A 69 2.82 -19.58 -13.61
C PRO A 69 1.67 -18.59 -13.40
N LYS A 70 1.53 -18.09 -12.17
CA LYS A 70 0.55 -17.05 -11.85
C LYS A 70 0.89 -15.74 -12.57
N GLU A 71 -0.14 -15.06 -13.07
CA GLU A 71 0.03 -13.69 -13.56
C GLU A 71 0.06 -12.73 -12.39
N TRP A 72 1.28 -12.45 -11.89
CA TRP A 72 1.51 -11.58 -10.75
C TRP A 72 1.31 -10.10 -11.09
N MET A 73 0.72 -9.37 -10.15
CA MET A 73 0.54 -7.92 -10.19
C MET A 73 0.65 -7.35 -8.78
N TYR A 74 0.80 -6.03 -8.71
CA TYR A 74 0.84 -5.31 -7.45
C TYR A 74 -0.32 -4.33 -7.36
N LEU A 75 -0.81 -4.16 -6.13
CA LEU A 75 -1.72 -3.10 -5.73
C LEU A 75 -0.95 -2.13 -4.85
N ILE A 76 -1.02 -0.84 -5.15
CA ILE A 76 -0.44 0.20 -4.31
C ILE A 76 -1.58 1.08 -3.81
N ARG A 77 -1.63 1.32 -2.50
CA ARG A 77 -2.67 2.15 -1.88
C ARG A 77 -2.08 3.40 -1.26
N ILE A 78 -2.60 4.55 -1.67
CA ILE A 78 -2.27 5.85 -1.09
C ILE A 78 -3.24 6.12 0.05
N GLY A 79 -2.71 6.52 1.22
CA GLY A 79 -3.52 7.05 2.31
C GLY A 79 -3.86 8.52 2.04
N VAL A 80 -5.14 8.86 2.19
CA VAL A 80 -5.63 10.23 2.16
C VAL A 80 -6.33 10.50 3.50
N PRO A 81 -5.58 10.92 4.55
CA PRO A 81 -6.13 11.07 5.88
C PRO A 81 -7.29 12.07 5.92
N GLY A 82 -8.39 11.66 6.55
CA GLY A 82 -9.59 12.48 6.68
C GLY A 82 -10.34 12.72 5.37
N GLY A 83 -9.96 12.05 4.27
CA GLY A 83 -10.50 12.35 2.95
C GLY A 83 -10.18 13.78 2.51
N GLY A 84 -9.08 14.34 3.03
CA GLY A 84 -8.68 15.73 2.81
C GLY A 84 -8.47 16.05 1.33
N PRO A 85 -8.39 17.33 0.97
CA PRO A 85 -8.27 17.74 -0.41
C PRO A 85 -6.97 17.20 -1.01
N ILE A 86 -7.06 16.68 -2.22
CA ILE A 86 -5.91 16.36 -3.05
C ILE A 86 -5.68 17.54 -3.99
N ALA A 87 -4.49 18.14 -3.92
CA ALA A 87 -4.14 19.27 -4.75
C ALA A 87 -4.08 18.89 -6.23
N ARG A 88 -4.30 19.86 -7.12
CA ARG A 88 -4.27 19.67 -8.57
C ARG A 88 -2.99 18.96 -9.05
N GLU A 89 -1.83 19.36 -8.53
CA GLU A 89 -0.55 18.78 -8.93
C GLU A 89 -0.38 17.34 -8.41
N GLN A 90 -1.00 17.02 -7.28
CA GLN A 90 -1.05 15.65 -6.77
C GLN A 90 -1.93 14.76 -7.66
N TRP A 91 -3.11 15.26 -8.08
CA TRP A 91 -3.97 14.54 -9.01
C TRP A 91 -3.29 14.29 -10.36
N ARG A 92 -2.57 15.29 -10.90
CA ARG A 92 -1.82 15.14 -12.14
C ARG A 92 -0.82 13.99 -12.05
N VAL A 93 -0.06 13.92 -10.95
CA VAL A 93 0.91 12.82 -10.75
C VAL A 93 0.21 11.46 -10.59
N ILE A 94 -0.92 11.40 -9.89
CA ILE A 94 -1.71 10.16 -9.79
C ILE A 94 -2.13 9.68 -11.18
N ASP A 95 -2.62 10.58 -12.01
CA ASP A 95 -3.08 10.31 -13.37
C ASP A 95 -1.93 9.82 -14.26
N GLU A 96 -0.85 10.58 -14.34
CA GLU A 96 0.36 10.24 -15.11
C GLU A 96 0.95 8.86 -14.70
N LEU A 97 1.01 8.58 -13.39
CA LEU A 97 1.50 7.30 -12.90
C LEU A 97 0.53 6.16 -13.21
N SER A 98 -0.78 6.42 -13.16
CA SER A 98 -1.77 5.40 -13.50
C SER A 98 -1.70 5.04 -14.97
N GLU A 99 -1.68 6.02 -15.86
CA GLU A 99 -1.55 5.80 -17.30
C GLU A 99 -0.31 4.99 -17.66
N LYS A 100 0.79 5.28 -16.99
CA LYS A 100 2.08 4.65 -17.30
C LYS A 100 2.25 3.24 -16.72
N TYR A 101 1.62 2.93 -15.57
CA TYR A 101 1.99 1.73 -14.81
C TYR A 101 0.83 0.82 -14.42
N THR A 102 -0.43 1.16 -14.73
CA THR A 102 -1.60 0.36 -14.33
C THR A 102 -2.35 -0.21 -15.53
N THR A 103 -1.70 -1.01 -16.35
CA THR A 103 -2.35 -1.59 -17.52
C THR A 103 -2.95 -2.96 -17.18
N ASP A 104 -4.27 -3.10 -17.31
CA ASP A 104 -4.99 -4.35 -17.15
C ASP A 104 -4.81 -5.28 -18.39
N PRO A 105 -5.27 -6.54 -18.34
CA PRO A 105 -5.16 -7.45 -19.48
C PRO A 105 -5.89 -7.00 -20.76
N GLN A 106 -6.84 -6.07 -20.66
CA GLN A 106 -7.56 -5.49 -21.78
C GLN A 106 -6.88 -4.22 -22.31
N GLY A 107 -5.78 -3.79 -21.72
CA GLY A 107 -5.04 -2.61 -22.13
C GLY A 107 -5.56 -1.29 -21.53
N ASN A 108 -6.48 -1.36 -20.57
CA ASN A 108 -7.00 -0.16 -19.93
C ASN A 108 -6.14 0.23 -18.73
N THR A 109 -6.05 1.53 -18.49
CA THR A 109 -5.43 2.10 -17.29
C THR A 109 -6.51 2.59 -16.34
N SER A 110 -6.26 2.45 -15.04
CA SER A 110 -7.27 2.86 -14.05
C SER A 110 -6.71 3.04 -12.65
N ILE A 111 -7.40 3.87 -11.89
CA ILE A 111 -7.29 3.93 -10.43
C ILE A 111 -8.59 3.48 -9.80
N ARG A 112 -8.55 3.14 -8.52
CA ARG A 112 -9.75 2.84 -7.74
C ARG A 112 -9.82 3.77 -6.53
N LEU A 113 -10.99 4.36 -6.34
CA LEU A 113 -11.33 5.07 -5.12
C LEU A 113 -11.94 4.07 -4.14
N THR A 114 -11.57 4.16 -2.87
CA THR A 114 -12.08 3.25 -1.86
C THR A 114 -13.09 3.93 -0.96
N ASN A 115 -13.98 3.15 -0.35
CA ASN A 115 -14.91 3.62 0.67
C ASN A 115 -14.22 4.12 1.96
N ARG A 116 -12.89 3.93 2.07
CA ARG A 116 -12.05 4.49 3.13
C ARG A 116 -11.30 5.75 2.69
N GLN A 117 -11.78 6.44 1.66
CA GLN A 117 -11.18 7.68 1.17
C GLN A 117 -9.71 7.54 0.75
N ASN A 118 -9.34 6.36 0.26
CA ASN A 118 -8.00 6.07 -0.27
C ASN A 118 -8.05 5.90 -1.78
N ILE A 119 -6.89 6.01 -2.43
CA ILE A 119 -6.71 5.75 -3.85
C ILE A 119 -5.85 4.51 -4.02
N GLN A 120 -6.18 3.67 -5.00
CA GLN A 120 -5.44 2.46 -5.32
C GLN A 120 -5.02 2.45 -6.79
N PHE A 121 -3.77 2.07 -7.02
CA PHE A 121 -3.27 1.62 -8.31
C PHE A 121 -3.37 0.09 -8.36
N HIS A 122 -3.96 -0.43 -9.42
CA HIS A 122 -4.07 -1.86 -9.67
C HIS A 122 -3.30 -2.23 -10.94
N TRP A 123 -3.10 -3.54 -11.17
CA TRP A 123 -2.41 -4.06 -12.35
C TRP A 123 -0.98 -3.53 -12.52
N VAL A 124 -0.36 -3.08 -11.44
CA VAL A 124 1.03 -2.62 -11.48
C VAL A 124 1.94 -3.82 -11.64
N LYS A 125 2.82 -3.82 -12.63
CA LYS A 125 3.89 -4.81 -12.74
C LYS A 125 5.06 -4.41 -11.84
N LYS A 126 5.85 -5.38 -11.39
CA LYS A 126 6.95 -5.18 -10.41
C LYS A 126 7.86 -3.97 -10.70
N PRO A 127 8.32 -3.74 -11.94
CA PRO A 127 9.15 -2.58 -12.25
C PRO A 127 8.47 -1.21 -12.03
N GLY A 128 7.15 -1.17 -12.03
CA GLY A 128 6.36 0.05 -11.78
C GLY A 128 6.22 0.45 -10.31
N VAL A 129 6.48 -0.49 -9.37
CA VAL A 129 6.23 -0.23 -7.94
C VAL A 129 7.10 0.89 -7.39
N ILE A 130 8.42 0.83 -7.59
CA ILE A 130 9.35 1.86 -7.09
C ILE A 130 9.07 3.23 -7.73
N PRO A 131 8.91 3.36 -9.05
CA PRO A 131 8.54 4.62 -9.68
C PRO A 131 7.26 5.24 -9.15
N ILE A 132 6.20 4.45 -8.94
CA ILE A 132 4.95 4.95 -8.38
C ILE A 132 5.15 5.49 -6.96
N VAL A 133 5.72 4.68 -6.06
CA VAL A 133 5.92 5.08 -4.66
C VAL A 133 6.80 6.34 -4.57
N LYS A 134 7.85 6.43 -5.39
CA LYS A 134 8.75 7.59 -5.43
C LYS A 134 8.03 8.83 -5.97
N GLY A 135 7.36 8.74 -7.11
CA GLY A 135 6.66 9.87 -7.73
C GLY A 135 5.54 10.42 -6.83
N LEU A 136 4.83 9.55 -6.11
CA LEU A 136 3.85 9.97 -5.11
C LEU A 136 4.51 10.71 -3.93
N ALA A 137 5.60 10.15 -3.39
CA ALA A 137 6.31 10.75 -2.26
C ALA A 137 6.88 12.14 -2.58
N GLU A 138 7.35 12.38 -3.80
CA GLU A 138 7.83 13.68 -4.28
C GLU A 138 6.73 14.76 -4.27
N LYS A 139 5.45 14.35 -4.25
CA LYS A 139 4.28 15.24 -4.13
C LYS A 139 3.60 15.19 -2.76
N GLY A 140 4.27 14.60 -1.76
CA GLY A 140 3.73 14.50 -0.41
C GLY A 140 2.58 13.50 -0.26
N LEU A 141 2.44 12.56 -1.20
CA LEU A 141 1.49 11.45 -1.12
C LEU A 141 2.24 10.19 -0.70
N TYR A 142 1.69 9.45 0.26
CA TYR A 142 2.36 8.31 0.84
C TYR A 142 1.49 7.06 0.83
N SER A 143 2.12 5.93 0.51
CA SER A 143 1.51 4.61 0.61
C SER A 143 1.77 3.93 1.96
N LEU A 144 2.66 4.46 2.77
CA LEU A 144 2.99 3.92 4.09
C LEU A 144 1.71 3.79 4.93
N ASN A 145 1.53 2.63 5.56
CA ASN A 145 0.34 2.26 6.32
C ASN A 145 -0.98 2.33 5.53
N GLY A 146 -0.94 2.42 4.21
CA GLY A 146 -2.14 2.37 3.36
C GLY A 146 -2.85 1.03 3.40
N CYS A 147 -2.24 0.01 3.97
CA CYS A 147 -2.68 -1.38 3.91
C CYS A 147 -2.77 -2.10 5.25
N GLY A 148 -3.63 -3.01 5.28
CA GLY A 148 -4.23 -4.10 6.00
C GLY A 148 -3.79 -4.48 7.40
N ASP A 149 -2.54 -4.66 7.69
CA ASP A 149 -2.07 -5.17 8.99
C ASP A 149 -1.70 -4.05 9.98
N ASN A 150 -1.82 -2.81 9.54
CA ASN A 150 -1.53 -1.61 10.31
C ASN A 150 -2.80 -0.78 10.53
N THR A 151 -2.68 0.27 11.35
CA THR A 151 -3.72 1.29 11.49
C THR A 151 -4.09 1.81 10.10
N ARG A 152 -5.36 1.62 9.74
CA ARG A 152 -5.88 2.08 8.45
C ARG A 152 -6.11 3.59 8.46
N ASN A 153 -6.46 4.11 7.28
CA ASN A 153 -6.76 5.52 7.10
C ASN A 153 -7.78 6.06 8.14
N VAL A 154 -7.54 7.25 8.61
CA VAL A 154 -8.50 8.00 9.43
C VAL A 154 -9.58 8.52 8.50
N LEU A 155 -10.83 8.23 8.81
CA LEU A 155 -11.98 8.70 8.06
C LEU A 155 -12.56 9.94 8.74
N ALA A 156 -12.88 10.94 7.94
CA ALA A 156 -13.61 12.13 8.39
C ALA A 156 -14.58 12.61 7.30
N CYS A 157 -15.46 13.50 7.66
CA CYS A 157 -16.31 14.15 6.65
C CYS A 157 -15.43 14.99 5.71
N PRO A 158 -15.44 14.75 4.40
CA PRO A 158 -14.60 15.49 3.45
C PRO A 158 -14.97 16.99 3.36
N LEU A 159 -16.11 17.36 3.89
CA LEU A 159 -16.60 18.75 3.94
C LEU A 159 -16.34 19.42 5.30
N SER A 160 -15.69 18.76 6.24
CA SER A 160 -15.46 19.29 7.59
C SER A 160 -14.76 20.65 7.60
N HIS A 161 -13.81 20.84 6.69
CA HIS A 161 -13.06 22.11 6.58
C HIS A 161 -13.88 23.29 6.04
N TYR A 162 -15.10 23.04 5.52
CA TYR A 162 -16.06 24.10 5.16
C TYR A 162 -17.10 24.37 6.25
N SER A 163 -17.06 23.64 7.35
CA SER A 163 -18.03 23.76 8.42
C SER A 163 -17.49 24.60 9.56
N ASP A 164 -18.20 25.67 9.94
CA ASP A 164 -17.85 26.53 11.08
C ASP A 164 -17.82 25.75 12.39
N VAL A 165 -18.58 24.65 12.49
CA VAL A 165 -18.60 23.77 13.68
C VAL A 165 -17.27 23.04 13.89
N PHE A 166 -16.54 22.74 12.83
CA PHE A 166 -15.26 22.01 12.90
C PHE A 166 -14.04 22.93 12.87
N ASN A 167 -14.24 24.21 12.62
CA ASN A 167 -13.18 25.23 12.56
C ASN A 167 -13.15 26.14 13.79
N ALA A 168 -13.98 25.84 14.81
CA ALA A 168 -14.12 26.62 16.03
C ALA A 168 -13.07 26.23 17.11
#